data_366279d4366f402ba9e9f2ab5ad88d46
#
_entry.id   366279d4366f402ba9e9f2ab5ad88d46
#
_cell.length_a   1.000
_cell.length_b   1.000
_cell.length_c   1.000
_cell.angle_alpha   90.00
_cell.angle_beta   90.00
_cell.angle_gamma   90.00
#
_symmetry.space_group_name_H-M   'P 1'
#
loop_
_entity.id
_entity.type
_entity.pdbx_description
1 polymer ?
#
loop_
_entity_poly.entity_id
_entity_poly.type
_entity_poly.pdbx_seq_one_letter_code
_entity_poly.pdbx_strand_id
1 'polypeptide(L)'
;NILNKNAPGYNSSEALLTTEAAQALINVQEYLSTRGFSLVIYDAYHPYKTYKTFEEWSSEPENPAIKETYYPNITKAELIKNGYIKNKLDHTRGSTVDVTIIPLNQKIHDPCTIKKLNYKNVGNIVYVDDGTLNMGSSYDLFDPISRHDCNLIEQSAKENRAILKEAMENNGFVANDKVWWQYKLAREPFIDSNFDFDI
;
A
#
# COMPACT_ATOMS: atom_id res chain seq x y z
N ASN A 1 -1.42 -11.28 4.93
CA ASN A 1 -1.01 -9.97 5.48
C ASN A 1 0.16 -10.14 6.45
N ILE A 2 0.87 -9.06 6.75
CA ILE A 2 2.06 -9.03 7.62
C ILE A 2 1.78 -9.46 9.06
N LEU A 3 0.57 -9.27 9.57
CA LEU A 3 0.17 -9.68 10.92
C LEU A 3 0.05 -11.20 11.07
N ASN A 4 -0.09 -11.92 9.97
CA ASN A 4 -0.38 -13.37 9.94
C ASN A 4 -1.63 -13.76 10.76
N LYS A 5 -2.56 -12.83 10.90
CA LYS A 5 -3.85 -13.01 11.62
C LYS A 5 -4.87 -12.02 11.06
N ASN A 6 -6.13 -12.25 11.34
CA ASN A 6 -7.16 -11.29 11.02
C ASN A 6 -6.98 -10.02 11.86
N ALA A 7 -7.03 -8.88 11.20
CA ALA A 7 -7.02 -7.60 11.89
C ALA A 7 -8.39 -7.32 12.51
N PRO A 8 -8.46 -6.82 13.76
CA PRO A 8 -9.73 -6.52 14.40
C PRO A 8 -10.45 -5.37 13.70
N GLY A 9 -11.77 -5.45 13.65
CA GLY A 9 -12.62 -4.39 13.08
C GLY A 9 -12.89 -4.48 11.58
N TYR A 10 -12.37 -5.49 10.89
CA TYR A 10 -12.73 -5.82 9.51
C TYR A 10 -13.83 -6.88 9.49
N ASN A 11 -15.10 -6.44 9.38
CA ASN A 11 -16.27 -7.31 9.29
C ASN A 11 -16.80 -7.42 7.85
N SER A 12 -16.31 -6.57 6.95
CA SER A 12 -16.58 -6.60 5.51
C SER A 12 -15.32 -6.32 4.70
N SER A 13 -15.40 -6.47 3.37
CA SER A 13 -14.35 -6.12 2.42
C SER A 13 -14.58 -4.77 1.75
N GLU A 14 -15.38 -3.90 2.35
CA GLU A 14 -15.68 -2.57 1.81
C GLU A 14 -14.56 -1.58 2.13
N ALA A 15 -14.23 -0.73 1.15
CA ALA A 15 -13.29 0.37 1.32
C ALA A 15 -14.04 1.62 1.79
N LEU A 16 -13.86 2.01 3.06
CA LEU A 16 -14.44 3.21 3.62
C LEU A 16 -13.46 4.39 3.56
N LEU A 17 -13.98 5.56 3.22
CA LEU A 17 -13.21 6.81 3.12
C LEU A 17 -14.05 8.00 3.59
N THR A 18 -13.37 9.10 3.90
CA THR A 18 -14.04 10.41 3.99
C THR A 18 -14.66 10.77 2.63
N THR A 19 -15.72 11.54 2.64
CA THR A 19 -16.41 11.97 1.40
C THR A 19 -15.43 12.67 0.44
N GLU A 20 -14.54 13.51 0.97
CA GLU A 20 -13.54 14.24 0.20
C GLU A 20 -12.51 13.30 -0.45
N ALA A 21 -12.01 12.30 0.30
CA ALA A 21 -11.09 11.32 -0.24
C ALA A 21 -11.76 10.40 -1.28
N ALA A 22 -13.00 9.99 -1.03
CA ALA A 22 -13.78 9.19 -1.97
C ALA A 22 -14.03 9.94 -3.28
N GLN A 23 -14.42 11.22 -3.21
CA GLN A 23 -14.62 12.04 -4.42
C GLN A 23 -13.32 12.25 -5.20
N ALA A 24 -12.21 12.50 -4.51
CA ALA A 24 -10.89 12.61 -5.14
C ALA A 24 -10.49 11.30 -5.83
N LEU A 25 -10.80 10.17 -5.21
CA LEU A 25 -10.49 8.84 -5.77
C LEU A 25 -11.36 8.50 -7.00
N ILE A 26 -12.62 8.97 -7.05
CA ILE A 26 -13.46 8.89 -8.25
C ILE A 26 -12.81 9.65 -9.41
N ASN A 27 -12.30 10.86 -9.16
CA ASN A 27 -11.60 11.64 -10.19
C ASN A 27 -10.31 10.94 -10.66
N VAL A 28 -9.57 10.28 -9.75
CA VAL A 28 -8.42 9.43 -10.12
C VAL A 28 -8.86 8.30 -11.06
N GLN A 29 -9.96 7.60 -10.72
CA GLN A 29 -10.48 6.52 -11.55
C GLN A 29 -10.90 7.02 -12.93
N GLU A 30 -11.58 8.16 -13.03
CA GLU A 30 -11.95 8.77 -14.31
C GLU A 30 -10.71 9.11 -15.15
N TYR A 31 -9.70 9.74 -14.53
CA TYR A 31 -8.42 10.04 -15.17
C TYR A 31 -7.72 8.78 -15.71
N LEU A 32 -7.63 7.72 -14.91
CA LEU A 32 -7.01 6.45 -15.30
C LEU A 32 -7.80 5.74 -16.39
N SER A 33 -9.13 5.80 -16.35
CA SER A 33 -10.00 5.16 -17.36
C SER A 33 -9.75 5.70 -18.77
N THR A 34 -9.48 7.00 -18.92
CA THR A 34 -9.12 7.60 -20.21
C THR A 34 -7.78 7.10 -20.77
N ARG A 35 -6.97 6.46 -19.92
CA ARG A 35 -5.65 5.89 -20.24
C ARG A 35 -5.63 4.37 -20.34
N GLY A 36 -6.81 3.74 -20.20
CA GLY A 36 -6.96 2.30 -20.31
C GLY A 36 -6.68 1.53 -19.01
N PHE A 37 -6.70 2.22 -17.86
CA PHE A 37 -6.46 1.61 -16.55
C PHE A 37 -7.65 1.75 -15.61
N SER A 38 -7.73 0.84 -14.64
CA SER A 38 -8.61 0.92 -13.48
C SER A 38 -7.79 0.97 -12.21
N LEU A 39 -8.29 1.69 -11.21
CA LEU A 39 -7.74 1.70 -9.87
C LEU A 39 -8.09 0.38 -9.15
N VAL A 40 -7.17 -0.11 -8.34
CA VAL A 40 -7.38 -1.21 -7.39
C VAL A 40 -7.02 -0.70 -6.00
N ILE A 41 -7.91 -0.87 -5.04
CA ILE A 41 -7.72 -0.47 -3.64
C ILE A 41 -7.28 -1.70 -2.86
N TYR A 42 -6.12 -1.62 -2.20
CA TYR A 42 -5.62 -2.64 -1.29
C TYR A 42 -6.05 -2.40 0.16
N ASP A 43 -6.01 -1.13 0.59
CA ASP A 43 -6.41 -0.71 1.93
C ASP A 43 -6.96 0.72 1.89
N ALA A 44 -7.88 1.03 2.81
CA ALA A 44 -8.50 2.34 2.95
C ALA A 44 -8.53 2.73 4.43
N TYR A 45 -9.69 3.15 4.97
CA TYR A 45 -9.86 3.31 6.41
C TYR A 45 -9.64 1.97 7.11
N HIS A 46 -8.94 1.99 8.23
CA HIS A 46 -9.01 0.92 9.22
C HIS A 46 -9.15 1.48 10.65
N PRO A 47 -9.83 0.74 11.55
CA PRO A 47 -10.03 1.18 12.91
C PRO A 47 -8.72 1.39 13.67
N TYR A 48 -8.72 2.28 14.65
CA TYR A 48 -7.55 2.52 15.51
C TYR A 48 -7.08 1.27 16.24
N LYS A 49 -7.99 0.37 16.62
CA LYS A 49 -7.65 -0.96 17.19
C LYS A 49 -6.84 -1.83 16.22
N THR A 50 -7.05 -1.70 14.92
CA THR A 50 -6.21 -2.35 13.90
C THR A 50 -4.78 -1.80 13.95
N TYR A 51 -4.62 -0.48 13.98
CA TYR A 51 -3.30 0.13 14.14
C TYR A 51 -2.60 -0.33 15.43
N LYS A 52 -3.32 -0.43 16.55
CA LYS A 52 -2.78 -0.98 17.80
C LYS A 52 -2.26 -2.41 17.64
N THR A 53 -2.94 -3.22 16.85
CA THR A 53 -2.47 -4.59 16.54
C THR A 53 -1.14 -4.58 15.78
N PHE A 54 -0.88 -3.61 14.90
CA PHE A 54 0.43 -3.44 14.26
C PHE A 54 1.51 -3.03 15.27
N GLU A 55 1.20 -2.14 16.22
CA GLU A 55 2.14 -1.79 17.30
C GLU A 55 2.51 -3.00 18.15
N GLU A 56 1.52 -3.80 18.58
CA GLU A 56 1.72 -5.02 19.37
C GLU A 56 2.56 -6.02 18.58
N TRP A 57 2.18 -6.32 17.32
CA TRP A 57 2.90 -7.22 16.44
C TRP A 57 4.38 -6.79 16.27
N SER A 58 4.66 -5.52 16.23
CA SER A 58 6.02 -5.01 16.06
C SER A 58 6.95 -5.39 17.22
N SER A 59 6.39 -5.66 18.40
CA SER A 59 7.10 -6.10 19.60
C SER A 59 7.20 -7.63 19.75
N GLU A 60 6.46 -8.40 18.94
CA GLU A 60 6.52 -9.86 18.92
C GLU A 60 7.86 -10.35 18.30
N PRO A 61 8.34 -11.57 18.61
CA PRO A 61 9.48 -12.17 17.92
C PRO A 61 9.31 -12.18 16.40
N GLU A 62 10.42 -12.12 15.66
CA GLU A 62 10.40 -12.21 14.20
C GLU A 62 9.91 -13.60 13.75
N ASN A 63 8.99 -13.62 12.79
CA ASN A 63 8.60 -14.82 12.06
C ASN A 63 9.38 -14.85 10.73
N PRO A 64 10.24 -15.88 10.49
CA PRO A 64 11.07 -15.94 9.29
C PRO A 64 10.29 -15.89 7.96
N ALA A 65 9.11 -16.56 7.90
CA ALA A 65 8.30 -16.59 6.68
C ALA A 65 7.66 -15.22 6.39
N ILE A 66 7.18 -14.54 7.44
CA ILE A 66 6.65 -13.17 7.32
C ILE A 66 7.77 -12.21 6.94
N LYS A 67 8.95 -12.34 7.56
CA LYS A 67 10.13 -11.54 7.24
C LYS A 67 10.52 -11.69 5.78
N GLU A 68 10.67 -12.92 5.27
CA GLU A 68 11.03 -13.18 3.87
C GLU A 68 10.08 -12.49 2.89
N THR A 69 8.79 -12.43 3.23
CA THR A 69 7.77 -11.89 2.33
C THR A 69 7.64 -10.37 2.41
N TYR A 70 7.67 -9.80 3.63
CA TYR A 70 7.25 -8.41 3.84
C TYR A 70 8.38 -7.44 4.23
N TYR A 71 9.51 -7.92 4.78
CA TYR A 71 10.64 -7.05 5.18
C TYR A 71 11.98 -7.81 5.18
N PRO A 72 12.37 -8.42 4.04
CA PRO A 72 13.50 -9.37 3.99
C PRO A 72 14.84 -8.75 4.42
N ASN A 73 15.05 -7.48 4.12
CA ASN A 73 16.34 -6.78 4.27
C ASN A 73 16.42 -5.86 5.49
N ILE A 74 15.35 -5.78 6.29
CA ILE A 74 15.32 -4.95 7.50
C ILE A 74 14.78 -5.74 8.70
N THR A 75 14.97 -5.22 9.90
CA THR A 75 14.45 -5.79 11.14
C THR A 75 13.13 -5.12 11.52
N LYS A 76 12.34 -5.75 12.42
CA LYS A 76 11.16 -5.10 13.03
C LYS A 76 11.50 -3.76 13.68
N ALA A 77 12.65 -3.66 14.36
CA ALA A 77 13.12 -2.41 14.96
C ALA A 77 13.32 -1.31 13.89
N GLU A 78 13.85 -1.67 12.73
CA GLU A 78 14.00 -0.74 11.60
C GLU A 78 12.66 -0.38 10.97
N LEU A 79 11.68 -1.29 10.90
CA LEU A 79 10.30 -0.96 10.48
C LEU A 79 9.71 0.17 11.33
N ILE A 80 9.87 0.09 12.66
CA ILE A 80 9.41 1.11 13.60
C ILE A 80 10.20 2.40 13.40
N LYS A 81 11.54 2.33 13.48
CA LYS A 81 12.45 3.48 13.37
C LYS A 81 12.24 4.25 12.07
N ASN A 82 12.05 3.54 10.95
CA ASN A 82 11.82 4.13 9.65
C ASN A 82 10.39 4.63 9.44
N GLY A 83 9.50 4.41 10.41
CA GLY A 83 8.13 4.94 10.42
C GLY A 83 7.15 4.17 9.54
N TYR A 84 7.48 2.97 9.04
CA TYR A 84 6.54 2.17 8.25
C TYR A 84 5.28 1.81 9.05
N ILE A 85 5.44 1.42 10.32
CA ILE A 85 4.31 1.11 11.19
C ILE A 85 3.51 2.37 11.54
N LYS A 86 4.19 3.49 11.82
CA LYS A 86 3.53 4.78 12.12
C LYS A 86 2.65 5.25 10.96
N ASN A 87 3.04 5.00 9.72
CA ASN A 87 2.27 5.39 8.55
C ASN A 87 0.91 4.67 8.46
N LYS A 88 0.78 3.49 9.06
CA LYS A 88 -0.52 2.79 9.17
C LYS A 88 -1.54 3.59 10.01
N LEU A 89 -1.10 4.45 10.94
CA LEU A 89 -1.99 5.34 11.70
C LEU A 89 -2.76 6.32 10.79
N ASP A 90 -2.19 6.72 9.65
CA ASP A 90 -2.84 7.68 8.74
C ASP A 90 -4.18 7.14 8.20
N HIS A 91 -4.31 5.83 8.02
CA HIS A 91 -5.55 5.17 7.58
C HIS A 91 -6.71 5.34 8.55
N THR A 92 -6.44 5.50 9.86
CA THR A 92 -7.50 5.66 10.88
C THR A 92 -8.29 6.95 10.73
N ARG A 93 -7.84 7.88 9.87
CA ARG A 93 -8.54 9.14 9.58
C ARG A 93 -9.43 9.07 8.34
N GLY A 94 -9.41 7.93 7.61
CA GLY A 94 -10.24 7.72 6.43
C GLY A 94 -9.85 8.54 5.20
N SER A 95 -8.65 9.12 5.17
CA SER A 95 -8.17 9.95 4.05
C SER A 95 -6.87 9.43 3.43
N THR A 96 -6.42 8.25 3.83
CA THR A 96 -5.26 7.54 3.28
C THR A 96 -5.72 6.26 2.59
N VAL A 97 -5.12 5.95 1.45
CA VAL A 97 -5.40 4.75 0.65
C VAL A 97 -4.11 4.08 0.23
N ASP A 98 -4.13 2.76 0.20
CA ASP A 98 -3.12 1.93 -0.46
C ASP A 98 -3.72 1.42 -1.78
N VAL A 99 -3.09 1.77 -2.91
CA VAL A 99 -3.67 1.55 -4.24
C VAL A 99 -2.64 1.08 -5.26
N THR A 100 -3.15 0.45 -6.32
CA THR A 100 -2.42 0.14 -7.55
C THR A 100 -3.32 0.34 -8.76
N ILE A 101 -2.83 -0.01 -9.95
CA ILE A 101 -3.57 0.07 -11.20
C ILE A 101 -3.52 -1.25 -11.97
N ILE A 102 -4.58 -1.52 -12.71
CA ILE A 102 -4.73 -2.69 -13.58
C ILE A 102 -5.27 -2.25 -14.94
N PRO A 103 -4.87 -2.86 -16.07
CA PRO A 103 -5.51 -2.61 -17.37
C PRO A 103 -7.00 -2.92 -17.32
N LEU A 104 -7.84 -2.09 -17.96
CA LEU A 104 -9.31 -2.20 -17.92
C LEU A 104 -9.87 -3.59 -18.31
N ASN A 105 -9.15 -4.33 -19.17
CA ASN A 105 -9.57 -5.64 -19.66
C ASN A 105 -8.98 -6.81 -18.85
N GLN A 106 -8.31 -6.53 -17.75
CA GLN A 106 -7.72 -7.54 -16.89
C GLN A 106 -8.45 -7.64 -15.56
N LYS A 107 -8.23 -8.73 -14.85
CA LYS A 107 -8.79 -8.99 -13.52
C LYS A 107 -7.67 -9.37 -12.57
N ILE A 108 -7.90 -9.09 -11.29
CA ILE A 108 -7.04 -9.56 -10.22
C ILE A 108 -6.96 -11.09 -10.24
N HIS A 109 -5.78 -11.62 -10.01
CA HIS A 109 -5.54 -13.04 -9.89
C HIS A 109 -5.90 -13.50 -8.47
N ASP A 110 -6.80 -14.46 -8.37
CA ASP A 110 -7.13 -15.13 -7.11
C ASP A 110 -7.16 -16.65 -7.35
N PRO A 111 -6.23 -17.43 -6.80
CA PRO A 111 -5.11 -16.99 -5.94
C PRO A 111 -3.99 -16.24 -6.69
N CYS A 112 -3.27 -15.39 -5.97
CA CYS A 112 -2.08 -14.74 -6.47
C CYS A 112 -0.96 -15.73 -6.79
N THR A 113 -0.09 -15.38 -7.74
CA THR A 113 1.11 -16.15 -8.05
C THR A 113 2.32 -15.60 -7.30
N ILE A 114 3.11 -16.48 -6.67
CA ILE A 114 4.32 -16.10 -5.96
C ILE A 114 5.52 -16.33 -6.86
N LYS A 115 6.36 -15.30 -7.03
CA LYS A 115 7.61 -15.32 -7.80
C LYS A 115 8.79 -14.89 -6.92
N LYS A 116 10.00 -15.23 -7.31
CA LYS A 116 11.22 -14.64 -6.72
C LYS A 116 11.88 -13.74 -7.77
N LEU A 117 12.02 -12.47 -7.44
CA LEU A 117 12.72 -11.49 -8.25
C LEU A 117 14.13 -11.28 -7.67
N ASN A 118 15.14 -11.22 -8.54
CA ASN A 118 16.50 -10.94 -8.13
C ASN A 118 16.91 -9.55 -8.61
N TYR A 119 17.19 -8.66 -7.67
CA TYR A 119 17.65 -7.32 -7.96
C TYR A 119 19.13 -7.18 -7.61
N LYS A 120 19.92 -6.64 -8.55
CA LYS A 120 21.32 -6.32 -8.31
C LYS A 120 21.47 -5.41 -7.09
N ASN A 121 22.31 -5.80 -6.14
CA ASN A 121 22.57 -5.09 -4.87
C ASN A 121 21.42 -5.12 -3.83
N VAL A 122 20.32 -5.80 -4.10
CA VAL A 122 19.23 -6.03 -3.13
C VAL A 122 19.12 -7.52 -2.79
N GLY A 123 19.33 -8.38 -3.79
CA GLY A 123 19.17 -9.83 -3.64
C GLY A 123 17.79 -10.30 -4.09
N ASN A 124 17.38 -11.45 -3.56
CA ASN A 124 16.09 -12.04 -3.88
C ASN A 124 15.01 -11.43 -3.00
N ILE A 125 13.90 -11.04 -3.63
CA ILE A 125 12.66 -10.65 -2.95
C ILE A 125 11.52 -11.56 -3.40
N VAL A 126 10.58 -11.82 -2.51
CA VAL A 126 9.31 -12.46 -2.84
C VAL A 126 8.42 -11.43 -3.52
N TYR A 127 7.92 -11.76 -4.72
CA TYR A 127 6.97 -10.95 -5.47
C TYR A 127 5.64 -11.67 -5.55
N VAL A 128 4.60 -11.04 -5.04
CA VAL A 128 3.21 -11.52 -5.12
C VAL A 128 2.59 -10.87 -6.34
N ASP A 129 2.38 -11.68 -7.39
CA ASP A 129 1.75 -11.24 -8.63
C ASP A 129 0.25 -11.48 -8.51
N ASP A 130 -0.48 -10.42 -8.35
CA ASP A 130 -1.95 -10.38 -8.23
C ASP A 130 -2.64 -9.97 -9.53
N GLY A 131 -1.89 -9.85 -10.63
CA GLY A 131 -2.41 -9.44 -11.94
C GLY A 131 -2.48 -7.94 -12.16
N THR A 132 -2.14 -7.12 -11.17
CA THR A 132 -1.99 -5.67 -11.33
C THR A 132 -0.70 -5.33 -12.07
N LEU A 133 -0.50 -4.07 -12.45
CA LEU A 133 0.74 -3.68 -13.11
C LEU A 133 1.95 -3.92 -12.20
N ASN A 134 3.02 -4.44 -12.80
CA ASN A 134 4.27 -4.65 -12.08
C ASN A 134 4.86 -3.32 -11.61
N MET A 135 4.84 -3.09 -10.32
CA MET A 135 5.42 -1.91 -9.67
C MET A 135 6.87 -2.13 -9.20
N GLY A 136 7.50 -3.26 -9.56
CA GLY A 136 8.86 -3.61 -9.15
C GLY A 136 8.99 -4.16 -7.74
N SER A 137 7.95 -4.09 -6.94
CA SER A 137 7.83 -4.75 -5.64
C SER A 137 6.35 -4.98 -5.30
N SER A 138 6.08 -5.98 -4.48
CA SER A 138 4.72 -6.28 -4.01
C SER A 138 4.18 -5.18 -3.11
N TYR A 139 2.87 -5.10 -3.02
CA TYR A 139 2.19 -4.40 -1.94
C TYR A 139 2.66 -4.91 -0.56
N ASP A 140 2.76 -4.03 0.41
CA ASP A 140 3.24 -4.31 1.78
C ASP A 140 4.69 -4.87 1.88
N LEU A 141 5.49 -4.80 0.82
CA LEU A 141 6.94 -5.05 0.94
C LEU A 141 7.64 -3.82 1.51
N PHE A 142 7.98 -3.85 2.80
CA PHE A 142 8.70 -2.78 3.50
C PHE A 142 10.21 -2.92 3.28
N ASP A 143 10.66 -2.34 2.17
CA ASP A 143 12.04 -2.39 1.71
C ASP A 143 12.36 -1.10 0.94
N PRO A 144 13.60 -0.63 0.92
CA PRO A 144 13.98 0.53 0.10
C PRO A 144 13.62 0.42 -1.39
N ILE A 145 13.48 -0.81 -1.92
CA ILE A 145 13.05 -1.04 -3.30
C ILE A 145 11.60 -0.56 -3.55
N SER A 146 10.79 -0.44 -2.50
CA SER A 146 9.41 0.03 -2.60
C SER A 146 9.26 1.56 -2.66
N ARG A 147 10.34 2.32 -2.48
CA ARG A 147 10.30 3.78 -2.59
C ARG A 147 10.00 4.21 -4.03
N HIS A 148 9.26 5.30 -4.20
CA HIS A 148 8.96 5.84 -5.52
C HIS A 148 10.20 6.16 -6.34
N ASP A 149 11.24 6.69 -5.70
CA ASP A 149 12.50 7.12 -6.32
C ASP A 149 13.52 5.99 -6.50
N CYS A 150 13.15 4.73 -6.20
CA CYS A 150 14.05 3.60 -6.36
C CYS A 150 14.47 3.43 -7.82
N ASN A 151 15.78 3.46 -8.06
CA ASN A 151 16.35 3.31 -9.40
C ASN A 151 16.83 1.86 -9.72
N LEU A 152 16.67 0.93 -8.77
CA LEU A 152 17.10 -0.47 -8.90
C LEU A 152 16.05 -1.34 -9.61
N ILE A 153 14.81 -0.88 -9.73
CA ILE A 153 13.72 -1.58 -10.42
C ILE A 153 13.80 -1.36 -11.93
N GLU A 154 13.14 -2.22 -12.69
CA GLU A 154 13.06 -2.11 -14.14
C GLU A 154 12.38 -0.82 -14.59
N GLN A 155 12.71 -0.37 -15.81
CA GLN A 155 12.18 0.87 -16.36
C GLN A 155 10.65 0.84 -16.49
N SER A 156 10.07 -0.30 -16.90
CA SER A 156 8.62 -0.47 -16.98
C SER A 156 7.92 -0.30 -15.63
N ALA A 157 8.52 -0.78 -14.55
CA ALA A 157 7.97 -0.59 -13.20
C ALA A 157 8.05 0.88 -12.73
N LYS A 158 9.12 1.59 -13.11
CA LYS A 158 9.22 3.05 -12.85
C LYS A 158 8.12 3.82 -13.58
N GLU A 159 7.86 3.48 -14.84
CA GLU A 159 6.80 4.08 -15.65
C GLU A 159 5.41 3.79 -15.05
N ASN A 160 5.16 2.56 -14.60
CA ASN A 160 3.92 2.19 -13.94
C ASN A 160 3.70 3.00 -12.65
N ARG A 161 4.75 3.13 -11.81
CA ARG A 161 4.69 3.99 -10.60
C ARG A 161 4.45 5.46 -10.94
N ALA A 162 5.05 5.95 -12.03
CA ALA A 162 4.87 7.34 -12.46
C ALA A 162 3.42 7.60 -12.89
N ILE A 163 2.80 6.68 -13.64
CA ILE A 163 1.38 6.77 -14.04
C ILE A 163 0.48 6.85 -12.81
N LEU A 164 0.66 5.93 -11.84
CA LEU A 164 -0.13 5.92 -10.62
C LEU A 164 0.08 7.21 -9.82
N LYS A 165 1.33 7.61 -9.62
CA LYS A 165 1.67 8.81 -8.84
C LYS A 165 1.10 10.07 -9.47
N GLU A 166 1.25 10.25 -10.78
CA GLU A 166 0.67 11.37 -11.53
C GLU A 166 -0.86 11.42 -11.37
N ALA A 167 -1.53 10.27 -11.52
CA ALA A 167 -2.98 10.20 -11.37
C ALA A 167 -3.43 10.64 -9.97
N MET A 168 -2.75 10.16 -8.93
CA MET A 168 -3.08 10.46 -7.54
C MET A 168 -2.79 11.94 -7.21
N GLU A 169 -1.59 12.43 -7.53
CA GLU A 169 -1.17 13.79 -7.18
C GLU A 169 -1.98 14.86 -7.93
N ASN A 170 -2.33 14.65 -9.19
CA ASN A 170 -3.20 15.56 -9.97
C ASN A 170 -4.62 15.65 -9.39
N ASN A 171 -5.04 14.70 -8.56
CA ASN A 171 -6.36 14.65 -7.96
C ASN A 171 -6.33 14.87 -6.43
N GLY A 172 -5.31 15.55 -5.93
CA GLY A 172 -5.28 16.08 -4.56
C GLY A 172 -4.69 15.15 -3.49
N PHE A 173 -4.11 14.02 -3.88
CA PHE A 173 -3.36 13.17 -2.97
C PHE A 173 -1.87 13.53 -2.92
N VAL A 174 -1.20 13.11 -1.87
CA VAL A 174 0.25 13.19 -1.69
C VAL A 174 0.80 11.78 -1.54
N ALA A 175 1.82 11.45 -2.33
CA ALA A 175 2.47 10.14 -2.27
C ALA A 175 3.32 10.01 -0.98
N ASN A 176 3.33 8.79 -0.41
CA ASN A 176 4.28 8.44 0.63
C ASN A 176 5.66 8.21 -0.02
N ASP A 177 6.71 8.81 0.52
CA ASP A 177 8.08 8.70 -0.02
C ASP A 177 8.73 7.33 0.19
N LYS A 178 8.22 6.52 1.13
CA LYS A 178 8.79 5.23 1.52
C LYS A 178 8.23 4.04 0.76
N VAL A 179 6.97 4.17 0.28
CA VAL A 179 6.24 3.08 -0.38
C VAL A 179 5.44 3.61 -1.57
N TRP A 180 5.43 2.88 -2.68
CA TRP A 180 4.82 3.32 -3.93
C TRP A 180 3.28 3.27 -3.94
N TRP A 181 2.67 2.54 -3.04
CA TRP A 181 1.22 2.28 -3.04
C TRP A 181 0.41 3.23 -2.17
N GLN A 182 1.03 3.91 -1.17
CA GLN A 182 0.29 4.70 -0.18
C GLN A 182 0.21 6.17 -0.56
N TYR A 183 -1.01 6.67 -0.51
CA TYR A 183 -1.34 8.07 -0.80
C TYR A 183 -2.29 8.63 0.23
N LYS A 184 -2.06 9.87 0.64
CA LYS A 184 -2.87 10.58 1.60
C LYS A 184 -3.47 11.84 0.98
N LEU A 185 -4.74 12.14 1.26
CA LEU A 185 -5.36 13.40 0.80
C LEU A 185 -4.59 14.60 1.39
N ALA A 186 -4.20 15.55 0.54
CA ALA A 186 -3.39 16.70 0.95
C ALA A 186 -4.09 17.58 1.99
N ARG A 187 -5.42 17.63 1.96
CA ARG A 187 -6.27 18.36 2.90
C ARG A 187 -7.24 17.40 3.57
N GLU A 188 -6.74 16.70 4.59
CA GLU A 188 -7.56 15.78 5.37
C GLU A 188 -8.60 16.54 6.20
N PRO A 189 -9.90 16.17 6.16
CA PRO A 189 -10.92 16.86 6.94
C PRO A 189 -10.82 16.57 8.45
N PHE A 190 -10.21 15.44 8.84
CA PHE A 190 -10.15 14.96 10.23
C PHE A 190 -8.72 14.71 10.69
N ILE A 191 -7.81 15.66 10.45
CA ILE A 191 -6.36 15.52 10.70
C ILE A 191 -6.02 15.15 12.16
N ASP A 192 -6.82 15.59 13.12
CA ASP A 192 -6.62 15.38 14.55
C ASP A 192 -7.44 14.21 15.12
N SER A 193 -8.07 13.39 14.26
CA SER A 193 -8.97 12.33 14.67
C SER A 193 -8.39 10.96 14.35
N ASN A 194 -8.63 9.98 15.23
CA ASN A 194 -8.40 8.57 14.93
C ASN A 194 -9.73 7.83 15.19
N PHE A 195 -10.36 7.38 14.14
CA PHE A 195 -11.64 6.66 14.25
C PHE A 195 -11.39 5.19 14.63
N ASP A 196 -12.37 4.58 15.32
CA ASP A 196 -12.27 3.20 15.81
C ASP A 196 -13.57 2.39 15.62
N PHE A 197 -14.40 2.75 14.65
CA PHE A 197 -15.59 1.99 14.30
C PHE A 197 -15.24 0.85 13.32
N ASP A 198 -15.98 -0.24 13.38
CA ASP A 198 -15.78 -1.42 12.51
C ASP A 198 -16.25 -1.13 11.07
N ILE A 199 -15.63 -1.84 10.11
CA ILE A 199 -15.99 -1.85 8.69
C ILE A 199 -17.05 -2.91 8.45
#